data_ab788fec4dcec0753379c5847fceca88
#
_entry.id   ab788fec4dcec0753379c5847fceca88
#
_cell.length_a   1.000
_cell.length_b   1.000
_cell.length_c   1.000
_cell.angle_alpha   90.00
_cell.angle_beta   90.00
_cell.angle_gamma   90.00
#
_symmetry.space_group_name_H-M   'P 1'
#
loop_
_entity.id
_entity.type
_entity.pdbx_description
1 polymer ?
#
loop_
_entity_poly.entity_id
_entity_poly.type
_entity_poly.pdbx_seq_one_letter_code
_entity_poly.pdbx_strand_id
1 'polypeptide(L)'
;MLGGLLIGVLGIWSIEKYSPHEHFVIKEHYDGEHKEKILKIWLFVIAITIHNMPEGLAVGVGFGGGDLGNAIALAIGIGIQNAPEGLAVAFSLLTIGYSRINAFLIAGATGLFEPVMGLIGVSIVTVFLPILPIALGFAAGAMLFVISHEIIPETHRRGHENWATGGFTIGLLTMLSLDILLG
;
A
#
# COMPACT_ATOMS: atom_id res chain seq x y z
N MET A 1 -18.44 -7.32 -8.93
CA MET A 1 -17.67 -7.09 -7.71
C MET A 1 -16.82 -8.31 -7.32
N LEU A 2 -17.36 -9.51 -7.04
CA LEU A 2 -16.56 -10.70 -6.65
C LEU A 2 -15.47 -11.09 -7.65
N GLY A 3 -15.77 -11.06 -8.96
CA GLY A 3 -14.76 -11.30 -10.00
C GLY A 3 -13.63 -10.28 -9.98
N GLY A 4 -13.94 -9.00 -9.73
CA GLY A 4 -12.94 -7.95 -9.55
C GLY A 4 -12.02 -8.24 -8.35
N LEU A 5 -12.60 -8.63 -7.21
CA LEU A 5 -11.84 -8.98 -6.01
C LEU A 5 -10.84 -10.13 -6.28
N LEU A 6 -11.27 -11.19 -6.94
CA LEU A 6 -10.37 -12.29 -7.29
C LEU A 6 -9.26 -11.84 -8.24
N ILE A 7 -9.58 -10.99 -9.23
CA ILE A 7 -8.58 -10.44 -10.16
C ILE A 7 -7.59 -9.54 -9.40
N GLY A 8 -8.04 -8.76 -8.43
CA GLY A 8 -7.18 -7.93 -7.58
C GLY A 8 -6.18 -8.75 -6.75
N VAL A 9 -6.68 -9.77 -6.05
CA VAL A 9 -5.83 -10.71 -5.28
C VAL A 9 -4.79 -11.38 -6.20
N LEU A 10 -5.24 -11.94 -7.34
CA LEU A 10 -4.35 -12.62 -8.28
C LEU A 10 -3.38 -11.66 -8.97
N GLY A 11 -3.81 -10.43 -9.22
CA GLY A 11 -2.98 -9.39 -9.83
C GLY A 11 -1.80 -9.02 -8.94
N ILE A 12 -2.06 -8.67 -7.67
CA ILE A 12 -0.98 -8.35 -6.73
C ILE A 12 -0.12 -9.57 -6.43
N TRP A 13 -0.72 -10.74 -6.21
CA TRP A 13 0.04 -11.98 -6.05
C TRP A 13 1.00 -12.24 -7.22
N SER A 14 0.56 -11.95 -8.46
CA SER A 14 1.40 -12.11 -9.64
C SER A 14 2.53 -11.08 -9.66
N ILE A 15 2.22 -9.80 -9.37
CA ILE A 15 3.23 -8.74 -9.29
C ILE A 15 4.27 -9.10 -8.23
N GLU A 16 3.84 -9.49 -7.05
CA GLU A 16 4.71 -9.91 -5.95
C GLU A 16 5.58 -11.10 -6.36
N LYS A 17 4.98 -12.15 -6.93
CA LYS A 17 5.70 -13.34 -7.35
C LYS A 17 6.80 -13.08 -8.40
N TYR A 18 6.57 -12.12 -9.28
CA TYR A 18 7.51 -11.78 -10.36
C TYR A 18 8.33 -10.51 -10.07
N SER A 19 8.04 -9.78 -8.99
CA SER A 19 8.89 -8.71 -8.49
C SER A 19 10.19 -9.29 -7.94
N PRO A 20 11.30 -8.54 -7.99
CA PRO A 20 12.57 -8.98 -7.42
C PRO A 20 12.50 -8.95 -5.88
N HIS A 21 11.84 -9.95 -5.29
CA HIS A 21 11.84 -10.21 -3.86
C HIS A 21 13.09 -11.01 -3.47
N GLU A 22 13.33 -11.19 -2.19
CA GLU A 22 14.54 -11.80 -1.57
C GLU A 22 15.09 -13.04 -2.29
N HIS A 23 14.25 -13.78 -3.03
CA HIS A 23 14.66 -15.01 -3.71
C HIS A 23 15.55 -14.81 -4.95
N PHE A 24 15.51 -13.62 -5.58
CA PHE A 24 16.25 -13.38 -6.83
C PHE A 24 17.66 -12.81 -6.59
N VAL A 25 17.89 -12.13 -5.46
CA VAL A 25 19.13 -11.38 -5.21
C VAL A 25 20.13 -12.15 -4.34
N ILE A 26 19.69 -13.21 -3.64
CA ILE A 26 20.56 -13.98 -2.71
C ILE A 26 21.52 -14.94 -3.44
N LYS A 27 21.41 -15.11 -4.76
CA LYS A 27 22.25 -16.07 -5.50
C LYS A 27 23.62 -15.57 -5.93
N GLU A 28 23.94 -14.28 -5.79
CA GLU A 28 25.27 -13.79 -6.06
C GLU A 28 25.99 -13.43 -4.74
N HIS A 29 27.19 -13.97 -4.58
CA HIS A 29 28.14 -13.78 -3.48
C HIS A 29 28.25 -12.33 -3.04
N TYR A 30 27.43 -11.91 -2.07
CA TYR A 30 27.60 -10.64 -1.38
C TYR A 30 28.35 -10.87 -0.08
N ASP A 31 29.61 -10.50 -0.06
CA ASP A 31 30.40 -10.41 1.16
C ASP A 31 29.85 -9.27 2.05
N GLY A 32 29.25 -9.64 3.18
CA GLY A 32 29.03 -8.77 4.31
C GLY A 32 27.58 -8.46 4.68
N GLU A 33 27.30 -8.59 5.96
CA GLU A 33 26.07 -8.26 6.67
C GLU A 33 25.46 -6.88 6.29
N HIS A 34 26.32 -5.92 5.95
CA HIS A 34 25.90 -4.57 5.54
C HIS A 34 25.21 -4.53 4.16
N LYS A 35 25.71 -5.30 3.20
CA LYS A 35 25.09 -5.36 1.87
C LYS A 35 23.73 -6.07 1.90
N GLU A 36 23.61 -7.13 2.69
CA GLU A 36 22.33 -7.80 2.90
C GLU A 36 21.29 -6.87 3.52
N LYS A 37 21.69 -6.04 4.49
CA LYS A 37 20.83 -5.03 5.10
C LYS A 37 20.36 -3.98 4.09
N ILE A 38 21.26 -3.46 3.25
CA ILE A 38 20.91 -2.49 2.19
C ILE A 38 19.87 -3.10 1.26
N LEU A 39 20.09 -4.35 0.83
CA LEU A 39 19.18 -5.02 -0.06
C LEU A 39 17.79 -5.18 0.56
N LYS A 40 17.68 -5.69 1.79
CA LYS A 40 16.41 -5.85 2.48
C LYS A 40 15.64 -4.53 2.61
N ILE A 41 16.33 -3.43 2.85
CA ILE A 41 15.70 -2.11 2.95
C ILE A 41 15.20 -1.65 1.58
N TRP A 42 15.95 -1.85 0.50
CA TRP A 42 15.46 -1.50 -0.84
C TRP A 42 14.30 -2.37 -1.30
N LEU A 43 14.28 -3.67 -0.95
CA LEU A 43 13.12 -4.54 -1.18
C LEU A 43 11.89 -4.05 -0.41
N PHE A 44 12.07 -3.61 0.83
CA PHE A 44 11.01 -2.98 1.60
C PHE A 44 10.49 -1.69 0.93
N VAL A 45 11.36 -0.80 0.43
CA VAL A 45 10.97 0.41 -0.31
C VAL A 45 10.15 0.06 -1.55
N ILE A 46 10.55 -0.97 -2.29
CA ILE A 46 9.82 -1.45 -3.47
C ILE A 46 8.46 -2.02 -3.07
N ALA A 47 8.39 -2.82 -2.01
CA ALA A 47 7.14 -3.39 -1.51
C ALA A 47 6.14 -2.28 -1.15
N ILE A 48 6.58 -1.25 -0.40
CA ILE A 48 5.75 -0.09 -0.08
C ILE A 48 5.31 0.67 -1.34
N THR A 49 6.19 0.82 -2.33
CA THR A 49 5.81 1.46 -3.60
C THR A 49 4.69 0.69 -4.31
N ILE A 50 4.76 -0.65 -4.31
CA ILE A 50 3.73 -1.52 -4.89
C ILE A 50 2.43 -1.45 -4.06
N HIS A 51 2.55 -1.33 -2.73
CA HIS A 51 1.44 -1.17 -1.80
C HIS A 51 0.62 0.09 -2.10
N ASN A 52 1.26 1.21 -2.36
CA ASN A 52 0.61 2.49 -2.65
C ASN A 52 -0.20 2.49 -3.97
N MET A 53 0.09 1.55 -4.89
CA MET A 53 -0.65 1.47 -6.16
C MET A 53 -2.14 1.12 -5.98
N PRO A 54 -2.53 0.04 -5.26
CA PRO A 54 -3.92 -0.26 -4.97
C PRO A 54 -4.65 0.84 -4.20
N GLU A 55 -3.95 1.54 -3.30
CA GLU A 55 -4.51 2.62 -2.50
C GLU A 55 -4.91 3.80 -3.38
N GLY A 56 -3.99 4.29 -4.19
CA GLY A 56 -4.28 5.35 -5.16
C GLY A 56 -5.41 4.95 -6.12
N LEU A 57 -5.36 3.71 -6.61
CA LEU A 57 -6.41 3.19 -7.49
C LEU A 57 -7.78 3.20 -6.82
N ALA A 58 -7.87 2.76 -5.55
CA ALA A 58 -9.11 2.74 -4.79
C ALA A 58 -9.71 4.13 -4.62
N VAL A 59 -8.88 5.12 -4.27
CA VAL A 59 -9.29 6.53 -4.17
C VAL A 59 -9.82 7.03 -5.51
N GLY A 60 -9.05 6.83 -6.60
CA GLY A 60 -9.45 7.29 -7.93
C GLY A 60 -10.75 6.66 -8.43
N VAL A 61 -10.92 5.36 -8.23
CA VAL A 61 -12.14 4.63 -8.58
C VAL A 61 -13.33 5.13 -7.74
N GLY A 62 -13.14 5.39 -6.44
CA GLY A 62 -14.15 5.97 -5.56
C GLY A 62 -14.65 7.33 -6.07
N PHE A 63 -13.75 8.25 -6.38
CA PHE A 63 -14.11 9.56 -6.95
C PHE A 63 -14.78 9.43 -8.32
N GLY A 64 -14.31 8.53 -9.17
CA GLY A 64 -14.92 8.26 -10.50
C GLY A 64 -16.32 7.66 -10.41
N GLY A 65 -16.65 6.99 -9.32
CA GLY A 65 -17.96 6.39 -9.06
C GLY A 65 -19.06 7.40 -8.69
N GLY A 66 -18.69 8.65 -8.34
CA GLY A 66 -19.62 9.74 -8.06
C GLY A 66 -20.14 9.78 -6.61
N ASP A 67 -19.75 8.86 -5.76
CA ASP A 67 -20.02 8.88 -4.33
C ASP A 67 -18.92 9.65 -3.60
N LEU A 68 -19.08 10.96 -3.55
CA LEU A 68 -18.07 11.87 -3.00
C LEU A 68 -17.85 11.68 -1.49
N GLY A 69 -18.88 11.33 -0.73
CA GLY A 69 -18.78 11.13 0.72
C GLY A 69 -17.82 9.98 1.04
N ASN A 70 -18.10 8.82 0.49
CA ASN A 70 -17.27 7.61 0.65
C ASN A 70 -15.86 7.79 0.05
N ALA A 71 -15.74 8.47 -1.11
CA ALA A 71 -14.44 8.74 -1.72
C ALA A 71 -13.57 9.65 -0.84
N ILE A 72 -14.14 10.68 -0.23
CA ILE A 72 -13.44 11.58 0.71
C ILE A 72 -13.04 10.84 1.99
N ALA A 73 -13.95 10.03 2.57
CA ALA A 73 -13.66 9.23 3.76
C ALA A 73 -12.48 8.29 3.51
N LEU A 74 -12.48 7.59 2.36
CA LEU A 74 -11.39 6.72 1.95
C LEU A 74 -10.07 7.49 1.76
N ALA A 75 -10.11 8.63 1.05
CA ALA A 75 -8.92 9.45 0.82
C ALA A 75 -8.31 9.99 2.12
N ILE A 76 -9.15 10.39 3.09
CA ILE A 76 -8.68 10.83 4.42
C ILE A 76 -8.05 9.64 5.17
N GLY A 77 -8.70 8.48 5.17
CA GLY A 77 -8.18 7.28 5.84
C GLY A 77 -6.80 6.88 5.30
N ILE A 78 -6.65 6.80 3.98
CA ILE A 78 -5.39 6.50 3.31
C ILE A 78 -4.35 7.59 3.59
N GLY A 79 -4.73 8.86 3.52
CA GLY A 79 -3.82 9.97 3.83
C GLY A 79 -3.29 9.94 5.27
N ILE A 80 -4.09 9.48 6.24
CA ILE A 80 -3.65 9.33 7.64
C ILE A 80 -2.64 8.18 7.76
N GLN A 81 -2.86 7.04 7.09
CA GLN A 81 -1.94 5.89 7.15
C GLN A 81 -0.61 6.15 6.42
N ASN A 82 -0.60 6.97 5.38
CA ASN A 82 0.60 7.29 4.60
C ASN A 82 1.69 7.99 5.43
N ALA A 83 1.32 8.74 6.46
CA ALA A 83 2.30 9.41 7.31
C ALA A 83 3.17 8.40 8.10
N PRO A 84 2.63 7.43 8.86
CA PRO A 84 3.42 6.36 9.48
C PRO A 84 4.21 5.52 8.47
N GLU A 85 3.63 5.23 7.32
CA GLU A 85 4.24 4.40 6.28
C GLU A 85 5.46 5.09 5.64
N GLY A 86 5.32 6.35 5.24
CA GLY A 86 6.43 7.15 4.75
C GLY A 86 7.53 7.34 5.79
N LEU A 87 7.18 7.47 7.08
CA LEU A 87 8.14 7.49 8.18
C LEU A 87 8.89 6.16 8.31
N ALA A 88 8.22 5.02 8.16
CA ALA A 88 8.86 3.71 8.21
C ALA A 88 9.90 3.56 7.09
N VAL A 89 9.57 3.99 5.87
CA VAL A 89 10.51 4.02 4.74
C VAL A 89 11.69 4.95 5.05
N ALA A 90 11.43 6.18 5.49
CA ALA A 90 12.48 7.16 5.77
C ALA A 90 13.42 6.67 6.88
N PHE A 91 12.90 6.17 7.99
CA PHE A 91 13.72 5.64 9.09
C PHE A 91 14.54 4.42 8.66
N SER A 92 13.98 3.52 7.86
CA SER A 92 14.71 2.37 7.33
C SER A 92 15.92 2.81 6.49
N LEU A 93 15.75 3.79 5.61
CA LEU A 93 16.85 4.36 4.80
C LEU A 93 17.93 5.03 5.65
N LEU A 94 17.56 5.73 6.74
CA LEU A 94 18.53 6.30 7.68
C LEU A 94 19.44 5.23 8.30
N THR A 95 18.93 4.01 8.56
CA THR A 95 19.71 2.92 9.17
C THR A 95 20.83 2.39 8.26
N ILE A 96 20.80 2.69 6.97
CA ILE A 96 21.81 2.31 5.98
C ILE A 96 22.62 3.52 5.47
N GLY A 97 22.55 4.65 6.18
CA GLY A 97 23.43 5.79 5.95
C GLY A 97 22.91 6.87 5.00
N TYR A 98 21.65 6.82 4.58
CA TYR A 98 21.07 7.91 3.80
C TYR A 98 20.96 9.18 4.65
N SER A 99 21.17 10.34 4.02
CA SER A 99 20.90 11.63 4.65
C SER A 99 19.40 11.81 4.93
N ARG A 100 19.04 12.63 5.92
CA ARG A 100 17.64 12.90 6.26
C ARG A 100 16.84 13.41 5.06
N ILE A 101 17.45 14.28 4.24
CA ILE A 101 16.81 14.83 3.04
C ILE A 101 16.57 13.74 2.00
N ASN A 102 17.57 12.90 1.72
CA ASN A 102 17.43 11.84 0.73
C ASN A 102 16.42 10.77 1.20
N ALA A 103 16.44 10.39 2.47
CA ALA A 103 15.46 9.46 3.05
C ALA A 103 14.03 10.02 2.93
N PHE A 104 13.83 11.30 3.23
CA PHE A 104 12.54 11.96 3.07
C PHE A 104 12.08 12.02 1.60
N LEU A 105 12.98 12.39 0.68
CA LEU A 105 12.66 12.46 -0.75
C LEU A 105 12.32 11.10 -1.35
N ILE A 106 13.04 10.04 -0.97
CA ILE A 106 12.76 8.67 -1.43
C ILE A 106 11.42 8.20 -0.86
N ALA A 107 11.18 8.40 0.44
CA ALA A 107 9.89 8.07 1.04
C ALA A 107 8.73 8.84 0.40
N GLY A 108 8.89 10.13 0.11
CA GLY A 108 7.90 10.91 -0.63
C GLY A 108 7.70 10.42 -2.07
N ALA A 109 8.77 9.93 -2.72
CA ALA A 109 8.67 9.38 -4.07
C ALA A 109 7.87 8.08 -4.13
N THR A 110 7.92 7.23 -3.08
CA THR A 110 7.05 6.03 -3.02
C THR A 110 5.57 6.41 -3.02
N GLY A 111 5.20 7.48 -2.31
CA GLY A 111 3.83 7.99 -2.26
C GLY A 111 3.34 8.62 -3.56
N LEU A 112 4.23 9.03 -4.49
CA LEU A 112 3.80 9.61 -5.77
C LEU A 112 3.09 8.60 -6.69
N PHE A 113 3.20 7.31 -6.43
CA PHE A 113 2.45 6.29 -7.15
C PHE A 113 0.95 6.35 -6.87
N GLU A 114 0.52 6.81 -5.71
CA GLU A 114 -0.90 6.97 -5.38
C GLU A 114 -1.63 7.95 -6.30
N PRO A 115 -1.21 9.22 -6.44
CA PRO A 115 -1.90 10.15 -7.33
C PRO A 115 -1.86 9.69 -8.80
N VAL A 116 -0.80 9.02 -9.24
CA VAL A 116 -0.73 8.44 -10.58
C VAL A 116 -1.79 7.35 -10.77
N MET A 117 -1.87 6.41 -9.83
CA MET A 117 -2.87 5.34 -9.86
C MET A 117 -4.28 5.87 -9.63
N GLY A 118 -4.43 6.93 -8.84
CA GLY A 118 -5.69 7.65 -8.66
C GLY A 118 -6.21 8.26 -9.97
N LEU A 119 -5.34 8.92 -10.74
CA LEU A 119 -5.67 9.44 -12.06
C LEU A 119 -6.06 8.32 -13.04
N ILE A 120 -5.39 7.18 -12.99
CA ILE A 120 -5.74 6.00 -13.79
C ILE A 120 -7.13 5.49 -13.36
N GLY A 121 -7.37 5.32 -12.08
CA GLY A 121 -8.63 4.82 -11.53
C GLY A 121 -9.83 5.69 -11.92
N VAL A 122 -9.74 7.01 -11.69
CA VAL A 122 -10.80 7.93 -12.06
C VAL A 122 -11.03 7.97 -13.57
N SER A 123 -9.97 7.93 -14.37
CA SER A 123 -10.06 7.97 -15.84
C SER A 123 -10.78 6.72 -16.38
N ILE A 124 -10.47 5.54 -15.89
CA ILE A 124 -11.11 4.29 -16.31
C ILE A 124 -12.60 4.32 -16.02
N VAL A 125 -12.98 4.72 -14.80
CA VAL A 125 -14.38 4.71 -14.37
C VAL A 125 -15.20 5.80 -15.07
N THR A 126 -14.65 6.99 -15.28
CA THR A 126 -15.35 8.07 -15.99
C THR A 126 -15.59 7.77 -17.45
N VAL A 127 -14.67 7.04 -18.11
CA VAL A 127 -14.84 6.61 -19.50
C VAL A 127 -15.84 5.46 -19.64
N PHE A 128 -15.86 4.54 -18.67
CA PHE A 128 -16.73 3.36 -18.70
C PHE A 128 -17.30 3.03 -17.33
N LEU A 129 -18.34 3.77 -16.92
CA LEU A 129 -18.97 3.63 -15.60
C LEU A 129 -19.41 2.17 -15.24
N PRO A 130 -19.89 1.31 -16.18
CA PRO A 130 -20.21 -0.08 -15.84
C PRO A 130 -19.06 -0.91 -15.27
N ILE A 131 -17.79 -0.48 -15.43
CA ILE A 131 -16.63 -1.16 -14.84
C ILE A 131 -16.49 -0.90 -13.34
N LEU A 132 -17.17 0.11 -12.79
CA LEU A 132 -17.04 0.54 -11.39
C LEU A 132 -17.10 -0.62 -10.37
N PRO A 133 -18.10 -1.55 -10.39
CA PRO A 133 -18.14 -2.64 -9.43
C PRO A 133 -16.96 -3.62 -9.54
N ILE A 134 -16.38 -3.73 -10.74
CA ILE A 134 -15.20 -4.58 -10.97
C ILE A 134 -13.95 -3.86 -10.48
N ALA A 135 -13.81 -2.57 -10.77
CA ALA A 135 -12.67 -1.75 -10.34
C ALA A 135 -12.59 -1.61 -8.82
N LEU A 136 -13.72 -1.35 -8.15
CA LEU A 136 -13.80 -1.36 -6.68
C LEU A 136 -13.45 -2.74 -6.11
N GLY A 137 -13.99 -3.81 -6.70
CA GLY A 137 -13.64 -5.17 -6.30
C GLY A 137 -12.15 -5.45 -6.49
N PHE A 138 -11.55 -5.01 -7.60
CA PHE A 138 -10.11 -5.16 -7.87
C PHE A 138 -9.27 -4.44 -6.81
N ALA A 139 -9.55 -3.18 -6.53
CA ALA A 139 -8.83 -2.41 -5.52
C ALA A 139 -8.94 -3.06 -4.13
N ALA A 140 -10.17 -3.45 -3.72
CA ALA A 140 -10.40 -4.14 -2.46
C ALA A 140 -9.66 -5.48 -2.36
N GLY A 141 -9.63 -6.27 -3.46
CA GLY A 141 -8.90 -7.54 -3.51
C GLY A 141 -7.39 -7.37 -3.42
N ALA A 142 -6.86 -6.35 -4.11
CA ALA A 142 -5.45 -6.00 -4.06
C ALA A 142 -5.04 -5.60 -2.63
N MET A 143 -5.80 -4.71 -1.98
CA MET A 143 -5.54 -4.30 -0.60
C MET A 143 -5.70 -5.46 0.40
N LEU A 144 -6.70 -6.32 0.23
CA LEU A 144 -6.88 -7.51 1.07
C LEU A 144 -5.65 -8.43 1.00
N PHE A 145 -5.09 -8.62 -0.19
CA PHE A 145 -3.87 -9.42 -0.37
C PHE A 145 -2.70 -8.80 0.40
N VAL A 146 -2.43 -7.51 0.20
CA VAL A 146 -1.33 -6.80 0.86
C VAL A 146 -1.47 -6.84 2.38
N ILE A 147 -2.65 -6.53 2.92
CA ILE A 147 -2.89 -6.57 4.37
C ILE A 147 -2.63 -7.95 4.94
N SER A 148 -3.15 -9.00 4.30
CA SER A 148 -3.05 -10.36 4.81
C SER A 148 -1.66 -10.98 4.61
N HIS A 149 -0.95 -10.63 3.54
CA HIS A 149 0.32 -11.25 3.17
C HIS A 149 1.55 -10.50 3.72
N GLU A 150 1.48 -9.19 3.81
CA GLU A 150 2.59 -8.34 4.24
C GLU A 150 2.36 -7.72 5.62
N ILE A 151 1.29 -6.95 5.80
CA ILE A 151 1.13 -6.10 6.99
C ILE A 151 0.89 -6.92 8.26
N ILE A 152 -0.08 -7.83 8.23
CA ILE A 152 -0.41 -8.63 9.41
C ILE A 152 0.79 -9.49 9.84
N PRO A 153 1.46 -10.27 8.97
CA PRO A 153 2.62 -11.04 9.37
C PRO A 153 3.77 -10.18 9.90
N GLU A 154 4.07 -9.04 9.28
CA GLU A 154 5.19 -8.19 9.70
C GLU A 154 4.92 -7.55 11.06
N THR A 155 3.71 -7.05 11.30
CA THR A 155 3.33 -6.42 12.58
C THR A 155 3.29 -7.40 13.74
N HIS A 156 3.09 -8.72 13.48
CA HIS A 156 3.01 -9.77 14.51
C HIS A 156 4.32 -10.53 14.72
N ARG A 157 5.38 -10.28 13.95
CA ARG A 157 6.65 -11.04 14.02
C ARG A 157 7.52 -10.75 15.25
N ARG A 158 7.34 -9.61 15.93
CA ARG A 158 8.33 -9.11 16.91
C ARG A 158 7.83 -9.05 18.35
N GLY A 159 6.79 -9.80 18.71
CA GLY A 159 6.25 -9.82 20.07
C GLY A 159 5.44 -8.56 20.43
N HIS A 160 4.95 -7.85 19.43
CA HIS A 160 4.13 -6.64 19.61
C HIS A 160 2.67 -6.83 19.15
N GLU A 161 2.20 -8.08 19.15
CA GLU A 161 0.89 -8.48 18.61
C GLU A 161 -0.27 -7.70 19.24
N ASN A 162 -0.22 -7.44 20.56
CA ASN A 162 -1.26 -6.69 21.26
C ASN A 162 -1.33 -5.23 20.80
N TRP A 163 -0.17 -4.60 20.56
CA TRP A 163 -0.11 -3.23 20.05
C TRP A 163 -0.56 -3.17 18.58
N ALA A 164 -0.15 -4.15 17.78
CA ALA A 164 -0.59 -4.26 16.39
C ALA A 164 -2.10 -4.45 16.29
N THR A 165 -2.68 -5.36 17.09
CA THR A 165 -4.12 -5.58 17.15
C THR A 165 -4.87 -4.35 17.66
N GLY A 166 -4.32 -3.65 18.66
CA GLY A 166 -4.87 -2.39 19.17
C GLY A 166 -4.89 -1.31 18.09
N GLY A 167 -3.78 -1.12 17.39
CA GLY A 167 -3.67 -0.17 16.27
C GLY A 167 -4.65 -0.50 15.14
N PHE A 168 -4.74 -1.76 14.73
CA PHE A 168 -5.70 -2.22 13.74
C PHE A 168 -7.15 -1.91 14.16
N THR A 169 -7.51 -2.20 15.41
CA THR A 169 -8.85 -1.93 15.93
C THR A 169 -9.18 -0.44 15.94
N ILE A 170 -8.23 0.40 16.37
CA ILE A 170 -8.41 1.87 16.36
C ILE A 170 -8.57 2.37 14.92
N GLY A 171 -7.73 1.91 13.99
CA GLY A 171 -7.82 2.26 12.57
C GLY A 171 -9.17 1.88 11.96
N LEU A 172 -9.64 0.65 12.22
CA LEU A 172 -10.94 0.17 11.76
C LEU A 172 -12.08 1.04 12.31
N LEU A 173 -12.08 1.34 13.61
CA LEU A 173 -13.09 2.20 14.22
C LEU A 173 -13.06 3.62 13.66
N THR A 174 -11.88 4.15 13.39
CA THR A 174 -11.71 5.47 12.75
C THR A 174 -12.32 5.47 11.35
N MET A 175 -12.00 4.46 10.52
CA MET A 175 -12.57 4.36 9.17
C MET A 175 -14.08 4.18 9.17
N LEU A 176 -14.62 3.32 10.02
CA LEU A 176 -16.07 3.16 10.16
C LEU A 176 -16.76 4.47 10.61
N SER A 177 -16.09 5.23 11.49
CA SER A 177 -16.61 6.54 11.92
C SER A 177 -16.61 7.55 10.78
N LEU A 178 -15.57 7.59 9.96
CA LEU A 178 -15.48 8.45 8.79
C LEU A 178 -16.54 8.07 7.75
N ASP A 179 -16.73 6.78 7.50
CA ASP A 179 -17.75 6.26 6.59
C ASP A 179 -19.18 6.69 7.03
N ILE A 180 -19.50 6.54 8.32
CA ILE A 180 -20.80 6.96 8.86
C ILE A 180 -21.00 8.48 8.83
N LEU A 181 -19.95 9.27 9.03
CA LEU A 181 -20.05 10.73 9.13
C LEU A 181 -20.03 11.44 7.78
N LEU A 182 -19.35 10.87 6.79
CA LEU A 182 -19.11 11.46 5.47
C LEU A 182 -19.84 10.74 4.34
N GLY A 183 -20.16 9.45 4.50
CA GLY A 183 -20.89 8.60 3.54
C GLY A 183 -22.39 8.57 3.81
#